data_5754294c3c3396377f7a21d0de951538
#
_entry.id   5754294c3c3396377f7a21d0de951538
#
_cell.length_a   1.000
_cell.length_b   1.000
_cell.length_c   1.000
_cell.angle_alpha   90.00
_cell.angle_beta   90.00
_cell.angle_gamma   90.00
#
_symmetry.space_group_name_H-M   'P 1'
#
loop_
_entity.id
_entity.type
_entity.pdbx_description
1 polymer ?
#
loop_
_entity_poly.entity_id
_entity_poly.type
_entity_poly.pdbx_seq_one_letter_code
_entity_poly.pdbx_strand_id
1 'polypeptide(L)'
;MERVELTQDEFLELISRAQRGDSEAENFLVENNIGLVRSVVKRYLNRGCEYDDLIQIGSIGLLKAIKKFDLSYNVKFSTYAIPMIIGEIKRFLRDDGIIKVSRNLKEIANKAHIAKEALEKDYGREPTISEIASVLEISKEDLVVALESVQSTEYLYETIHQDDGSPILLIDRISFNEGEEIEVIDRLALK
;
A
#
# COMPACT_ATOMS: atom_id res chain seq x y z
N MET A 1 11.61 4.41 -26.76
CA MET A 1 12.34 5.66 -26.51
C MET A 1 13.79 5.30 -26.28
N GLU A 2 14.68 5.78 -27.12
CA GLU A 2 16.12 5.60 -26.95
C GLU A 2 16.56 6.35 -25.70
N ARG A 3 17.33 5.68 -24.83
CA ARG A 3 18.00 6.35 -23.71
C ARG A 3 19.08 7.25 -24.29
N VAL A 4 18.94 8.54 -24.08
CA VAL A 4 20.04 9.48 -24.33
C VAL A 4 21.09 9.22 -23.26
N GLU A 5 22.26 8.73 -23.64
CA GLU A 5 23.39 8.58 -22.74
C GLU A 5 23.95 9.97 -22.45
N LEU A 6 23.60 10.49 -21.28
CA LEU A 6 24.14 11.74 -20.75
C LEU A 6 25.50 11.48 -20.08
N THR A 7 26.44 12.37 -20.30
CA THR A 7 27.65 12.44 -19.49
C THR A 7 27.28 12.85 -18.05
N GLN A 8 28.15 12.57 -17.11
CA GLN A 8 27.90 12.92 -15.71
C GLN A 8 27.75 14.43 -15.50
N ASP A 9 28.52 15.23 -16.23
CA ASP A 9 28.47 16.69 -16.13
C ASP A 9 27.18 17.26 -16.70
N GLU A 10 26.72 16.77 -17.86
CA GLU A 10 25.42 17.15 -18.45
C GLU A 10 24.25 16.77 -17.54
N PHE A 11 24.31 15.61 -16.89
CA PHE A 11 23.31 15.18 -15.93
C PHE A 11 23.23 16.09 -14.72
N LEU A 12 24.39 16.49 -14.16
CA LEU A 12 24.47 17.41 -13.01
C LEU A 12 23.96 18.83 -13.37
N GLU A 13 24.26 19.28 -14.60
CA GLU A 13 23.75 20.56 -15.12
C GLU A 13 22.21 20.53 -15.23
N LEU A 14 21.65 19.46 -15.79
CA LEU A 14 20.20 19.29 -15.91
C LEU A 14 19.54 19.25 -14.54
N ILE A 15 20.12 18.56 -13.55
CA ILE A 15 19.61 18.56 -12.15
C ILE A 15 19.62 20.00 -11.60
N SER A 16 20.70 20.73 -11.79
CA SER A 16 20.80 22.13 -11.33
C SER A 16 19.75 23.04 -11.98
N ARG A 17 19.46 22.84 -13.26
CA ARG A 17 18.40 23.57 -14.00
C ARG A 17 17.02 23.23 -13.46
N ALA A 18 16.72 21.91 -13.29
CA ALA A 18 15.46 21.44 -12.74
C ALA A 18 15.20 21.96 -11.31
N GLN A 19 16.24 22.02 -10.47
CA GLN A 19 16.16 22.58 -9.11
C GLN A 19 15.89 24.09 -9.09
N ARG A 20 16.25 24.82 -10.15
CA ARG A 20 15.94 26.24 -10.33
C ARG A 20 14.54 26.47 -10.93
N GLY A 21 13.78 25.42 -11.22
CA GLY A 21 12.42 25.50 -11.73
C GLY A 21 12.29 25.38 -13.25
N ASP A 22 13.32 24.90 -13.96
CA ASP A 22 13.25 24.59 -15.38
C ASP A 22 12.44 23.31 -15.58
N SER A 23 11.19 23.47 -16.03
CA SER A 23 10.25 22.36 -16.26
C SER A 23 10.68 21.44 -17.40
N GLU A 24 11.38 21.94 -18.43
CA GLU A 24 11.86 21.10 -19.52
C GLU A 24 12.96 20.18 -19.04
N ALA A 25 13.91 20.69 -18.24
CA ALA A 25 14.95 19.87 -17.63
C ALA A 25 14.37 18.85 -16.65
N GLU A 26 13.35 19.24 -15.87
CA GLU A 26 12.63 18.35 -14.94
C GLU A 26 11.97 17.19 -15.69
N ASN A 27 11.18 17.47 -16.73
CA ASN A 27 10.50 16.46 -17.55
C ASN A 27 11.50 15.51 -18.22
N PHE A 28 12.54 16.06 -18.81
CA PHE A 28 13.60 15.26 -19.44
C PHE A 28 14.26 14.29 -18.46
N LEU A 29 14.59 14.75 -17.25
CA LEU A 29 15.17 13.91 -16.21
C LEU A 29 14.21 12.81 -15.74
N VAL A 30 12.92 13.12 -15.59
CA VAL A 30 11.90 12.13 -15.22
C VAL A 30 11.78 11.05 -16.28
N GLU A 31 11.63 11.43 -17.55
CA GLU A 31 11.49 10.50 -18.68
C GLU A 31 12.68 9.56 -18.81
N ASN A 32 13.91 10.10 -18.74
CA ASN A 32 15.14 9.30 -18.81
C ASN A 32 15.33 8.35 -17.63
N ASN A 33 14.76 8.67 -16.45
CA ASN A 33 14.90 7.88 -15.23
C ASN A 33 13.65 7.09 -14.85
N ILE A 34 12.58 7.12 -15.65
CA ILE A 34 11.33 6.38 -15.39
C ILE A 34 11.56 4.86 -15.25
N GLY A 35 12.63 4.34 -15.84
CA GLY A 35 13.06 2.96 -15.68
C GLY A 35 13.37 2.57 -14.24
N LEU A 36 13.85 3.51 -13.41
CA LEU A 36 14.07 3.28 -11.96
C LEU A 36 12.73 3.06 -11.27
N VAL A 37 11.73 3.90 -11.57
CA VAL A 37 10.37 3.77 -11.02
C VAL A 37 9.79 2.41 -11.38
N ARG A 38 9.81 2.03 -12.67
CA ARG A 38 9.29 0.74 -13.15
C ARG A 38 9.96 -0.45 -12.45
N SER A 39 11.27 -0.39 -12.22
CA SER A 39 12.00 -1.46 -11.53
C SER A 39 11.59 -1.61 -10.07
N VAL A 40 11.30 -0.49 -9.40
CA VAL A 40 10.83 -0.48 -8.02
C VAL A 40 9.39 -0.97 -7.93
N VAL A 41 8.49 -0.45 -8.77
CA VAL A 41 7.05 -0.76 -8.78
C VAL A 41 6.79 -2.26 -8.94
N LYS A 42 7.57 -2.96 -9.75
CA LYS A 42 7.44 -4.43 -9.92
C LYS A 42 7.42 -5.20 -8.61
N ARG A 43 8.08 -4.71 -7.57
CA ARG A 43 8.13 -5.35 -6.23
C ARG A 43 6.91 -5.06 -5.36
N TYR A 44 6.03 -4.16 -5.81
CA TYR A 44 4.83 -3.71 -5.08
C TYR A 44 3.53 -4.05 -5.80
N LEU A 45 3.60 -4.81 -6.89
CA LEU A 45 2.42 -5.35 -7.57
C LEU A 45 1.64 -6.31 -6.66
N ASN A 46 0.37 -6.53 -6.97
CA ASN A 46 -0.54 -7.43 -6.25
C ASN A 46 -0.80 -7.03 -4.78
N ARG A 47 -0.76 -5.72 -4.49
CA ARG A 47 -1.06 -5.17 -3.16
C ARG A 47 -2.34 -4.34 -3.12
N GLY A 48 -3.28 -4.62 -4.03
CA GLY A 48 -4.57 -3.92 -4.08
C GLY A 48 -4.55 -2.56 -4.79
N CYS A 49 -3.42 -2.20 -5.44
CA CYS A 49 -3.28 -0.95 -6.19
C CYS A 49 -2.96 -1.24 -7.65
N GLU A 50 -3.48 -0.41 -8.55
CA GLU A 50 -3.21 -0.52 -9.97
C GLU A 50 -1.75 -0.17 -10.30
N TYR A 51 -1.24 -0.77 -11.38
CA TYR A 51 0.13 -0.54 -11.84
C TYR A 51 0.39 0.93 -12.15
N ASP A 52 -0.56 1.58 -12.83
CA ASP A 52 -0.42 2.96 -13.27
C ASP A 52 -0.40 3.94 -12.09
N ASP A 53 -1.19 3.68 -11.04
CA ASP A 53 -1.16 4.47 -9.80
C ASP A 53 0.19 4.36 -9.11
N LEU A 54 0.73 3.15 -9.00
CA LEU A 54 2.06 2.94 -8.42
C LEU A 54 3.17 3.63 -9.24
N ILE A 55 3.06 3.68 -10.58
CA ILE A 55 3.97 4.42 -11.45
C ILE A 55 3.87 5.93 -11.17
N GLN A 56 2.67 6.47 -11.04
CA GLN A 56 2.47 7.90 -10.75
C GLN A 56 3.06 8.26 -9.38
N ILE A 57 2.75 7.50 -8.35
CA ILE A 57 3.31 7.71 -7.01
C ILE A 57 4.83 7.57 -6.99
N GLY A 58 5.36 6.55 -7.67
CA GLY A 58 6.80 6.37 -7.82
C GLY A 58 7.47 7.53 -8.56
N SER A 59 6.79 8.10 -9.58
CA SER A 59 7.25 9.28 -10.31
C SER A 59 7.29 10.53 -9.43
N ILE A 60 6.34 10.69 -8.50
CA ILE A 60 6.40 11.75 -7.47
C ILE A 60 7.65 11.56 -6.60
N GLY A 61 7.98 10.32 -6.23
CA GLY A 61 9.20 10.00 -5.49
C GLY A 61 10.47 10.36 -6.26
N LEU A 62 10.50 10.06 -7.56
CA LEU A 62 11.60 10.41 -8.47
C LEU A 62 11.74 11.93 -8.60
N LEU A 63 10.63 12.65 -8.77
CA LEU A 63 10.62 14.11 -8.84
C LEU A 63 11.16 14.75 -7.57
N LYS A 64 10.75 14.24 -6.39
CA LYS A 64 11.30 14.69 -5.10
C LYS A 64 12.79 14.41 -4.99
N ALA A 65 13.26 13.28 -5.55
CA ALA A 65 14.68 12.97 -5.59
C ALA A 65 15.46 13.97 -6.46
N ILE A 66 14.96 14.32 -7.66
CA ILE A 66 15.58 15.33 -8.53
C ILE A 66 15.70 16.68 -7.79
N LYS A 67 14.61 17.13 -7.16
CA LYS A 67 14.56 18.42 -6.47
C LYS A 67 15.47 18.52 -5.22
N LYS A 68 15.75 17.38 -4.57
CA LYS A 68 16.50 17.34 -3.31
C LYS A 68 17.88 16.72 -3.44
N PHE A 69 18.28 16.29 -4.64
CA PHE A 69 19.59 15.71 -4.83
C PHE A 69 20.69 16.74 -4.59
N ASP A 70 21.58 16.43 -3.68
CA ASP A 70 22.75 17.28 -3.40
C ASP A 70 23.88 16.93 -4.35
N LEU A 71 24.23 17.92 -5.19
CA LEU A 71 25.28 17.82 -6.20
C LEU A 71 26.69 17.67 -5.61
N SER A 72 26.87 17.96 -4.31
CA SER A 72 28.15 17.83 -3.62
C SER A 72 28.50 16.37 -3.27
N TYR A 73 27.48 15.48 -3.19
CA TYR A 73 27.72 14.08 -2.89
C TYR A 73 28.24 13.33 -4.11
N ASN A 74 29.36 12.67 -3.95
CA ASN A 74 29.94 11.82 -5.00
C ASN A 74 29.27 10.43 -5.03
N VAL A 75 27.92 10.42 -5.18
CA VAL A 75 27.11 9.20 -5.27
C VAL A 75 26.28 9.21 -6.55
N LYS A 76 26.00 8.02 -7.09
CA LYS A 76 25.12 7.90 -8.26
C LYS A 76 23.71 8.34 -7.89
N PHE A 77 23.08 9.12 -8.75
CA PHE A 77 21.69 9.57 -8.57
C PHE A 77 20.73 8.42 -8.26
N SER A 78 20.87 7.28 -8.95
CA SER A 78 20.02 6.10 -8.72
C SER A 78 20.07 5.59 -7.27
N THR A 79 21.24 5.69 -6.62
CA THR A 79 21.40 5.29 -5.21
C THR A 79 20.57 6.16 -4.27
N TYR A 80 20.41 7.44 -4.59
CA TYR A 80 19.59 8.37 -3.84
C TYR A 80 18.09 8.27 -4.23
N ALA A 81 17.79 8.14 -5.52
CA ALA A 81 16.43 8.16 -6.04
C ALA A 81 15.63 6.90 -5.63
N ILE A 82 16.24 5.70 -5.66
CA ILE A 82 15.53 4.46 -5.33
C ILE A 82 14.90 4.48 -3.93
N PRO A 83 15.61 4.84 -2.84
CA PRO A 83 15.00 4.97 -1.52
C PRO A 83 13.85 5.99 -1.46
N MET A 84 13.96 7.09 -2.19
CA MET A 84 12.91 8.12 -2.26
C MET A 84 11.66 7.58 -2.94
N ILE A 85 11.80 6.88 -4.07
CA ILE A 85 10.70 6.21 -4.79
C ILE A 85 10.02 5.17 -3.88
N ILE A 86 10.82 4.33 -3.22
CA ILE A 86 10.31 3.31 -2.29
C ILE A 86 9.55 3.98 -1.12
N GLY A 87 10.08 5.08 -0.61
CA GLY A 87 9.46 5.82 0.50
C GLY A 87 8.08 6.34 0.15
N GLU A 88 7.89 6.94 -1.04
CA GLU A 88 6.59 7.44 -1.48
C GLU A 88 5.60 6.29 -1.76
N ILE A 89 6.03 5.21 -2.41
CA ILE A 89 5.18 4.04 -2.64
C ILE A 89 4.73 3.43 -1.31
N LYS A 90 5.65 3.21 -0.37
CA LYS A 90 5.30 2.66 0.96
C LYS A 90 4.37 3.58 1.74
N ARG A 91 4.56 4.91 1.62
CA ARG A 91 3.69 5.89 2.25
C ARG A 91 2.28 5.81 1.67
N PHE A 92 2.16 5.79 0.34
CA PHE A 92 0.89 5.65 -0.35
C PHE A 92 0.17 4.35 0.09
N LEU A 93 0.80 3.19 -0.07
CA LEU A 93 0.22 1.89 0.32
C LEU A 93 -0.22 1.81 1.80
N ARG A 94 0.46 2.55 2.68
CA ARG A 94 0.06 2.63 4.08
C ARG A 94 -1.16 3.51 4.30
N ASP A 95 -1.23 4.63 3.58
CA ASP A 95 -2.23 5.68 3.79
C ASP A 95 -3.47 5.48 2.89
N ASP A 96 -3.34 4.69 1.81
CA ASP A 96 -4.37 4.35 0.82
C ASP A 96 -5.19 3.13 1.30
N GLY A 97 -6.20 3.39 2.05
CA GLY A 97 -7.16 2.35 2.50
C GLY A 97 -8.54 2.95 2.60
N ILE A 98 -9.57 2.20 2.14
CA ILE A 98 -10.99 2.60 2.25
C ILE A 98 -11.33 2.92 3.71
N ILE A 99 -10.80 2.11 4.64
CA ILE A 99 -10.94 2.32 6.08
C ILE A 99 -9.62 2.80 6.66
N LYS A 100 -9.67 3.91 7.40
CA LYS A 100 -8.48 4.47 8.06
C LYS A 100 -8.14 3.68 9.31
N VAL A 101 -7.11 2.86 9.24
CA VAL A 101 -6.57 2.09 10.36
C VAL A 101 -5.38 2.83 10.99
N SER A 102 -5.28 2.80 12.32
CA SER A 102 -4.17 3.42 13.05
C SER A 102 -2.81 2.81 12.66
N ARG A 103 -1.75 3.62 12.72
CA ARG A 103 -0.39 3.15 12.40
C ARG A 103 0.05 2.01 13.30
N ASN A 104 -0.27 2.09 14.59
CA ASN A 104 0.09 1.08 15.56
C ASN A 104 -0.52 -0.28 15.21
N LEU A 105 -1.82 -0.34 14.88
CA LEU A 105 -2.47 -1.58 14.46
C LEU A 105 -1.86 -2.16 13.18
N LYS A 106 -1.57 -1.32 12.18
CA LYS A 106 -0.87 -1.74 10.95
C LYS A 106 0.54 -2.29 11.23
N GLU A 107 1.27 -1.69 12.18
CA GLU A 107 2.60 -2.17 12.58
C GLU A 107 2.52 -3.51 13.32
N ILE A 108 1.58 -3.66 14.23
CA ILE A 108 1.34 -4.94 14.95
C ILE A 108 0.96 -6.03 13.95
N ALA A 109 0.01 -5.77 13.05
CA ALA A 109 -0.41 -6.73 12.03
C ALA A 109 0.74 -7.16 11.11
N ASN A 110 1.60 -6.21 10.68
CA ASN A 110 2.77 -6.53 9.88
C ASN A 110 3.80 -7.38 10.63
N LYS A 111 4.06 -7.06 11.90
CA LYS A 111 4.93 -7.88 12.77
C LYS A 111 4.34 -9.27 12.97
N ALA A 112 3.02 -9.37 13.16
CA ALA A 112 2.32 -10.64 13.30
C ALA A 112 2.45 -11.53 12.06
N HIS A 113 2.35 -10.94 10.86
CA HIS A 113 2.54 -11.66 9.60
C HIS A 113 3.96 -12.23 9.48
N ILE A 114 4.97 -11.41 9.78
CA ILE A 114 6.38 -11.85 9.76
C ILE A 114 6.64 -12.96 10.81
N ALA A 115 6.10 -12.80 12.01
CA ALA A 115 6.22 -13.81 13.07
C ALA A 115 5.50 -15.12 12.69
N LYS A 116 4.32 -15.03 12.07
CA LYS A 116 3.57 -16.17 11.54
C LYS A 116 4.41 -16.96 10.54
N GLU A 117 4.97 -16.30 9.52
CA GLU A 117 5.82 -16.95 8.51
C GLU A 117 7.08 -17.62 9.12
N ALA A 118 7.72 -16.97 10.09
CA ALA A 118 8.87 -17.53 10.76
C ALA A 118 8.51 -18.78 11.57
N LEU A 119 7.44 -18.70 12.40
CA LEU A 119 6.98 -19.83 13.21
C LEU A 119 6.46 -21.00 12.36
N GLU A 120 5.77 -20.72 11.25
CA GLU A 120 5.29 -21.74 10.31
C GLU A 120 6.47 -22.54 9.70
N LYS A 121 7.54 -21.84 9.37
CA LYS A 121 8.77 -22.45 8.87
C LYS A 121 9.48 -23.32 9.93
N ASP A 122 9.47 -22.86 11.19
CA ASP A 122 10.13 -23.57 12.30
C ASP A 122 9.31 -24.76 12.77
N TYR A 123 7.99 -24.64 12.84
CA TYR A 123 7.09 -25.68 13.38
C TYR A 123 6.58 -26.65 12.32
N GLY A 124 6.68 -26.31 11.03
CA GLY A 124 6.10 -27.09 9.92
C GLY A 124 4.57 -27.16 9.93
N ARG A 125 3.92 -26.29 10.73
CA ARG A 125 2.47 -26.14 10.83
C ARG A 125 2.09 -24.69 11.04
N GLU A 126 0.83 -24.35 10.80
CA GLU A 126 0.31 -23.02 11.09
C GLU A 126 0.35 -22.73 12.61
N PRO A 127 0.97 -21.60 13.02
CA PRO A 127 1.04 -21.20 14.42
C PRO A 127 -0.32 -20.69 14.92
N THR A 128 -0.58 -20.91 16.19
CA THR A 128 -1.76 -20.40 16.89
C THR A 128 -1.62 -18.92 17.21
N ILE A 129 -2.74 -18.22 17.40
CA ILE A 129 -2.77 -16.81 17.87
C ILE A 129 -1.96 -16.65 19.16
N SER A 130 -2.03 -17.64 20.07
CA SER A 130 -1.29 -17.62 21.34
C SER A 130 0.23 -17.65 21.14
N GLU A 131 0.72 -18.44 20.18
CA GLU A 131 2.14 -18.54 19.87
C GLU A 131 2.66 -17.24 19.25
N ILE A 132 1.91 -16.67 18.32
CA ILE A 132 2.27 -15.39 17.70
C ILE A 132 2.26 -14.26 18.75
N ALA A 133 1.23 -14.19 19.60
CA ALA A 133 1.12 -13.18 20.65
C ALA A 133 2.28 -13.27 21.66
N SER A 134 2.70 -14.51 22.00
CA SER A 134 3.85 -14.73 22.89
C SER A 134 5.16 -14.24 22.28
N VAL A 135 5.38 -14.47 20.99
CA VAL A 135 6.60 -14.01 20.29
C VAL A 135 6.65 -12.49 20.20
N LEU A 136 5.50 -11.85 20.04
CA LEU A 136 5.40 -10.38 19.92
C LEU A 136 5.28 -9.67 21.27
N GLU A 137 5.17 -10.43 22.38
CA GLU A 137 4.99 -9.90 23.75
C GLU A 137 3.77 -8.97 23.88
N ILE A 138 2.65 -9.33 23.21
CA ILE A 138 1.39 -8.58 23.24
C ILE A 138 0.24 -9.47 23.72
N SER A 139 -0.89 -8.84 24.09
CA SER A 139 -2.11 -9.59 24.42
C SER A 139 -2.71 -10.26 23.18
N LYS A 140 -3.45 -11.35 23.36
CA LYS A 140 -4.14 -12.03 22.25
C LYS A 140 -5.21 -11.14 21.66
N GLU A 141 -5.88 -10.39 22.50
CA GLU A 141 -6.94 -9.45 22.16
C GLU A 141 -6.40 -8.35 21.23
N ASP A 142 -5.27 -7.72 21.58
CA ASP A 142 -4.62 -6.70 20.75
C ASP A 142 -4.17 -7.28 19.41
N LEU A 143 -3.66 -8.51 19.39
CA LEU A 143 -3.26 -9.19 18.17
C LEU A 143 -4.46 -9.42 17.26
N VAL A 144 -5.59 -9.92 17.79
CA VAL A 144 -6.80 -10.18 17.00
C VAL A 144 -7.35 -8.86 16.44
N VAL A 145 -7.47 -7.82 17.26
CA VAL A 145 -7.90 -6.49 16.81
C VAL A 145 -7.01 -5.95 15.70
N ALA A 146 -5.68 -6.13 15.81
CA ALA A 146 -4.76 -5.69 14.77
C ALA A 146 -4.93 -6.47 13.48
N LEU A 147 -5.08 -7.80 13.53
CA LEU A 147 -5.27 -8.64 12.35
C LEU A 147 -6.60 -8.37 11.66
N GLU A 148 -7.69 -8.21 12.41
CA GLU A 148 -9.01 -7.87 11.85
C GLU A 148 -9.04 -6.48 11.23
N SER A 149 -8.35 -5.51 11.84
CA SER A 149 -8.34 -4.12 11.35
C SER A 149 -7.69 -3.93 9.98
N VAL A 150 -6.81 -4.84 9.56
CA VAL A 150 -6.11 -4.76 8.25
C VAL A 150 -6.72 -5.67 7.19
N GLN A 151 -7.80 -6.38 7.51
CA GLN A 151 -8.53 -7.15 6.50
C GLN A 151 -9.07 -6.22 5.41
N SER A 152 -9.03 -6.71 4.16
CA SER A 152 -9.63 -6.00 3.04
C SER A 152 -11.14 -5.94 3.20
N THR A 153 -11.74 -4.81 2.79
CA THR A 153 -13.19 -4.71 2.66
C THR A 153 -13.66 -5.59 1.50
N GLU A 154 -14.73 -6.35 1.74
CA GLU A 154 -15.38 -7.15 0.71
C GLU A 154 -16.38 -6.30 -0.07
N TYR A 155 -16.61 -6.66 -1.32
CA TYR A 155 -17.57 -5.96 -2.17
C TYR A 155 -18.95 -6.56 -1.99
N LEU A 156 -19.98 -5.75 -1.68
CA LEU A 156 -21.33 -6.22 -1.39
C LEU A 156 -21.97 -7.05 -2.52
N TYR A 157 -21.58 -6.77 -3.75
CA TYR A 157 -22.05 -7.49 -4.94
C TYR A 157 -21.09 -8.58 -5.38
N GLU A 158 -20.17 -9.00 -4.53
CA GLU A 158 -19.30 -10.15 -4.79
C GLU A 158 -20.10 -11.43 -4.71
N THR A 159 -19.86 -12.35 -5.66
CA THR A 159 -20.52 -13.65 -5.71
C THR A 159 -19.87 -14.59 -4.70
N ILE A 160 -20.60 -14.95 -3.65
CA ILE A 160 -20.13 -15.89 -2.62
C ILE A 160 -20.23 -17.33 -3.10
N HIS A 161 -21.28 -17.66 -3.83
CA HIS A 161 -21.55 -19.00 -4.28
C HIS A 161 -22.19 -18.99 -5.66
N GLN A 162 -21.73 -19.89 -6.54
CA GLN A 162 -22.26 -20.06 -7.89
C GLN A 162 -22.50 -21.56 -8.12
N ASP A 163 -23.71 -22.01 -7.82
CA ASP A 163 -24.22 -23.30 -8.27
C ASP A 163 -25.00 -23.11 -9.59
N ASP A 164 -25.62 -24.20 -10.12
CA ASP A 164 -26.39 -24.19 -11.36
C ASP A 164 -27.60 -23.20 -11.38
N GLY A 165 -27.75 -22.38 -10.34
CA GLY A 165 -28.78 -21.33 -10.19
C GLY A 165 -28.23 -19.91 -10.36
N SER A 166 -29.03 -18.92 -9.95
CA SER A 166 -28.61 -17.52 -9.88
C SER A 166 -27.49 -17.32 -8.88
N PRO A 167 -26.46 -16.51 -9.20
CA PRO A 167 -25.34 -16.25 -8.26
C PRO A 167 -25.87 -15.63 -6.98
N ILE A 168 -25.41 -16.14 -5.83
CA ILE A 168 -25.70 -15.57 -4.51
C ILE A 168 -24.67 -14.49 -4.22
N LEU A 169 -25.14 -13.27 -4.01
CA LEU A 169 -24.29 -12.13 -3.69
C LEU A 169 -24.10 -12.00 -2.18
N LEU A 170 -23.02 -11.34 -1.75
CA LEU A 170 -22.76 -11.06 -0.34
C LEU A 170 -23.93 -10.27 0.31
N ILE A 171 -24.49 -9.30 -0.41
CA ILE A 171 -25.63 -8.50 0.06
C ILE A 171 -26.85 -9.35 0.40
N ASP A 172 -27.08 -10.46 -0.32
CA ASP A 172 -28.24 -11.35 -0.09
C ASP A 172 -28.11 -12.17 1.21
N ARG A 173 -26.89 -12.26 1.75
CA ARG A 173 -26.56 -12.96 3.00
C ARG A 173 -26.52 -12.07 4.22
N ILE A 174 -26.46 -10.75 4.04
CA ILE A 174 -26.49 -9.81 5.14
C ILE A 174 -27.92 -9.75 5.66
N SER A 175 -28.16 -10.34 6.84
CA SER A 175 -29.48 -10.28 7.48
C SER A 175 -29.79 -8.85 7.88
N PHE A 176 -30.91 -8.33 7.39
CA PHE A 176 -31.50 -7.10 7.90
C PHE A 176 -32.13 -7.41 9.26
N ASN A 177 -31.80 -6.65 10.28
CA ASN A 177 -32.39 -6.83 11.60
C ASN A 177 -33.78 -6.16 11.58
N GLU A 178 -34.79 -6.90 11.15
CA GLU A 178 -36.20 -6.43 11.11
C GLU A 178 -36.74 -5.94 12.48
N GLY A 179 -36.01 -6.22 13.57
CA GLY A 179 -36.38 -5.82 14.91
C GLY A 179 -36.49 -4.31 15.14
N GLU A 180 -35.67 -3.51 14.44
CA GLU A 180 -35.73 -2.05 14.60
C GLU A 180 -36.94 -1.40 13.90
N GLU A 181 -37.36 -1.94 12.74
CA GLU A 181 -38.57 -1.43 12.07
C GLU A 181 -39.83 -1.76 12.85
N ILE A 182 -39.92 -2.94 13.44
CA ILE A 182 -41.06 -3.34 14.28
C ILE A 182 -41.15 -2.44 15.53
N GLU A 183 -40.03 -2.14 16.17
CA GLU A 183 -40.02 -1.21 17.34
C GLU A 183 -40.44 0.22 16.97
N VAL A 184 -40.09 0.71 15.77
CA VAL A 184 -40.51 2.04 15.30
C VAL A 184 -41.97 2.04 14.95
N ILE A 185 -42.51 1.00 14.31
CA ILE A 185 -43.94 0.84 13.96
C ILE A 185 -44.78 0.73 15.26
N ASP A 186 -44.33 -0.08 16.22
CA ASP A 186 -45.01 -0.23 17.51
C ASP A 186 -45.00 1.08 18.32
N ARG A 187 -43.93 1.85 18.31
CA ARG A 187 -43.87 3.18 18.94
C ARG A 187 -44.79 4.22 18.28
N LEU A 188 -45.02 4.11 16.97
CA LEU A 188 -45.91 4.99 16.24
C LEU A 188 -47.39 4.58 16.40
N ALA A 189 -47.67 3.29 16.57
CA ALA A 189 -49.02 2.78 16.77
C ALA A 189 -49.56 3.00 18.20
N LEU A 190 -48.67 3.25 19.17
CA LEU A 190 -49.00 3.50 20.60
C LEU A 190 -49.16 5.00 20.93
N LYS A 191 -49.14 5.90 19.96
CA LYS A 191 -49.46 7.33 20.08
C LYS A 191 -50.82 7.64 19.47
#